data_bdb94e1e8cd6ddc1371ac63737a907ff
#
_entry.id   bdb94e1e8cd6ddc1371ac63737a907ff
#
_cell.length_a   1.000
_cell.length_b   1.000
_cell.length_c   1.000
_cell.angle_alpha   90.00
_cell.angle_beta   90.00
_cell.angle_gamma   90.00
#
_symmetry.space_group_name_H-M   'P 1'
#
loop_
_entity.id
_entity.type
_entity.pdbx_description
1 polymer ?
#
loop_
_entity_poly.entity_id
_entity_poly.type
_entity_poly.pdbx_seq_one_letter_code
_entity_poly.pdbx_strand_id
1 'polypeptide(L)'
;MINKEEISKIADYYFQVKRLANGIKSSTKERAEKFSKDLLAIFLLAGAKSFKSISKLSDSQKEKVLELTKKFREDIYNDIYQYVLESNKLSLELNDDLGWEYISMTDNGIKEYMERTYGGETTKQRINTNTNRFRAVVEVYLANTLLSTKTNNIEKITDEVQKKIWNNISSPYNVSFIPPSKQKHYGRGYATNGISQLYVIEQQMILGIFNEANYNSWKNIPNFKGWRTAVTSKNPCQFCIDEQYRIHTDRPKLPFHAHCLCILYPVFNT
;
A
#
# COMPACT_ATOMS: atom_id res chain seq x y z
N MET A 1 13.24 15.02 28.57
CA MET A 1 11.96 14.28 28.50
C MET A 1 11.10 14.97 27.45
N ILE A 2 10.55 14.21 26.48
CA ILE A 2 9.61 14.80 25.51
C ILE A 2 8.38 15.37 26.23
N ASN A 3 7.99 16.59 25.93
CA ASN A 3 6.86 17.26 26.56
C ASN A 3 5.55 17.01 25.78
N LYS A 4 4.41 17.47 26.34
CA LYS A 4 3.10 17.26 25.70
C LYS A 4 2.94 17.98 24.38
N GLU A 5 3.57 19.14 24.20
CA GLU A 5 3.51 19.93 22.98
C GLU A 5 4.27 19.21 21.84
N GLU A 6 5.46 18.70 22.13
CA GLU A 6 6.25 17.91 21.19
C GLU A 6 5.52 16.63 20.75
N ILE A 7 4.86 15.94 21.69
CA ILE A 7 4.02 14.77 21.36
C ILE A 7 2.86 15.17 20.44
N SER A 8 2.22 16.32 20.70
CA SER A 8 1.14 16.81 19.85
C SER A 8 1.62 17.10 18.42
N LYS A 9 2.76 17.78 18.29
CA LYS A 9 3.36 18.05 16.96
C LYS A 9 3.65 16.75 16.22
N ILE A 10 4.28 15.78 16.85
CA ILE A 10 4.54 14.46 16.24
C ILE A 10 3.23 13.81 15.76
N ALA A 11 2.15 13.89 16.56
CA ALA A 11 0.86 13.33 16.18
C ALA A 11 0.25 14.05 14.97
N ASP A 12 0.37 15.38 14.90
CA ASP A 12 -0.17 16.20 13.81
C ASP A 12 0.51 15.88 12.48
N TYR A 13 1.84 15.79 12.45
CA TYR A 13 2.57 15.36 11.26
C TYR A 13 2.26 13.94 10.86
N TYR A 14 2.10 13.06 11.82
CA TYR A 14 1.68 11.69 11.53
C TYR A 14 0.29 11.62 10.89
N PHE A 15 -0.65 12.47 11.32
CA PHE A 15 -1.95 12.57 10.66
C PHE A 15 -1.85 13.11 9.23
N GLN A 16 -0.90 13.99 8.93
CA GLN A 16 -0.61 14.42 7.56
C GLN A 16 -0.11 13.25 6.71
N VAL A 17 0.85 12.48 7.22
CA VAL A 17 1.34 11.27 6.52
C VAL A 17 0.23 10.25 6.31
N LYS A 18 -0.68 10.08 7.26
CA LYS A 18 -1.89 9.26 7.05
C LYS A 18 -2.79 9.78 5.93
N ARG A 19 -2.94 11.08 5.80
CA ARG A 19 -3.69 11.68 4.68
C ARG A 19 -3.01 11.38 3.35
N LEU A 20 -1.68 11.49 3.27
CA LEU A 20 -0.92 11.06 2.09
C LEU A 20 -1.19 9.58 1.77
N ALA A 21 -1.05 8.69 2.75
CA ALA A 21 -1.29 7.26 2.58
C ALA A 21 -2.75 6.91 2.18
N ASN A 22 -3.71 7.79 2.48
CA ASN A 22 -5.07 7.65 1.98
C ASN A 22 -5.25 8.28 0.59
N GLY A 23 -4.55 9.36 0.28
CA GLY A 23 -4.58 10.03 -1.03
C GLY A 23 -4.11 9.11 -2.16
N ILE A 24 -3.01 8.38 -1.94
CA ILE A 24 -2.49 7.45 -2.95
C ILE A 24 -3.49 6.34 -3.31
N LYS A 25 -4.34 5.92 -2.38
CA LYS A 25 -5.37 4.91 -2.67
C LYS A 25 -6.35 5.37 -3.74
N SER A 26 -6.66 6.67 -3.80
CA SER A 26 -7.52 7.23 -4.84
C SER A 26 -6.82 7.18 -6.19
N SER A 27 -5.54 7.56 -6.26
CA SER A 27 -4.74 7.46 -7.48
C SER A 27 -4.64 6.01 -7.97
N THR A 28 -4.32 5.08 -7.09
CA THR A 28 -4.26 3.64 -7.43
C THR A 28 -5.60 3.10 -7.91
N LYS A 29 -6.71 3.55 -7.31
CA LYS A 29 -8.05 3.19 -7.76
C LYS A 29 -8.31 3.68 -9.18
N GLU A 30 -8.07 4.95 -9.47
CA GLU A 30 -8.26 5.55 -10.81
C GLU A 30 -7.40 4.84 -11.86
N ARG A 31 -6.13 4.56 -11.55
CA ARG A 31 -5.25 3.79 -12.43
C ARG A 31 -5.74 2.36 -12.67
N ALA A 32 -6.24 1.70 -11.63
CA ALA A 32 -6.79 0.36 -11.73
C ALA A 32 -8.11 0.32 -12.53
N GLU A 33 -8.96 1.34 -12.38
CA GLU A 33 -10.17 1.52 -13.20
C GLU A 33 -9.80 1.67 -14.67
N LYS A 34 -8.85 2.55 -14.99
CA LYS A 34 -8.37 2.73 -16.35
C LYS A 34 -7.76 1.45 -16.90
N PHE A 35 -6.82 0.84 -16.18
CA PHE A 35 -6.18 -0.41 -16.58
C PHE A 35 -7.20 -1.50 -16.89
N SER A 36 -8.20 -1.69 -16.01
CA SER A 36 -9.19 -2.73 -16.21
C SER A 36 -10.11 -2.44 -17.40
N LYS A 37 -10.48 -1.18 -17.66
CA LYS A 37 -11.24 -0.78 -18.87
C LYS A 37 -10.45 -1.04 -20.14
N ASP A 38 -9.18 -0.63 -20.18
CA ASP A 38 -8.31 -0.83 -21.34
C ASP A 38 -8.08 -2.33 -21.60
N LEU A 39 -7.89 -3.13 -20.56
CA LEU A 39 -7.75 -4.58 -20.63
C LEU A 39 -9.02 -5.25 -21.17
N LEU A 40 -10.19 -4.84 -20.68
CA LEU A 40 -11.49 -5.33 -21.17
C LEU A 40 -11.70 -4.99 -22.65
N ALA A 41 -11.32 -3.78 -23.07
CA ALA A 41 -11.40 -3.38 -24.47
C ALA A 41 -10.55 -4.30 -25.38
N ILE A 42 -9.32 -4.66 -24.98
CA ILE A 42 -8.47 -5.59 -25.72
C ILE A 42 -9.18 -6.96 -25.88
N PHE A 43 -9.72 -7.51 -24.81
CA PHE A 43 -10.38 -8.81 -24.84
C PHE A 43 -11.67 -8.81 -25.65
N LEU A 44 -12.51 -7.80 -25.48
CA LEU A 44 -13.81 -7.73 -26.16
C LEU A 44 -13.67 -7.44 -27.64
N LEU A 45 -12.74 -6.56 -28.04
CA LEU A 45 -12.40 -6.32 -29.46
C LEU A 45 -11.75 -7.54 -30.11
N ALA A 46 -11.09 -8.39 -29.33
CA ALA A 46 -10.58 -9.68 -29.80
C ALA A 46 -11.70 -10.74 -29.99
N GLY A 47 -12.95 -10.39 -29.69
CA GLY A 47 -14.09 -11.31 -29.81
C GLY A 47 -14.15 -12.35 -28.69
N ALA A 48 -13.62 -12.02 -27.50
CA ALA A 48 -13.70 -12.91 -26.34
C ALA A 48 -15.15 -13.20 -25.96
N LYS A 49 -15.52 -14.47 -25.96
CA LYS A 49 -16.87 -14.98 -25.58
C LYS A 49 -16.84 -15.89 -24.35
N SER A 50 -15.65 -16.27 -23.88
CA SER A 50 -15.46 -17.21 -22.77
C SER A 50 -14.02 -17.12 -22.27
N PHE A 51 -13.73 -17.71 -21.09
CA PHE A 51 -12.37 -17.86 -20.57
C PHE A 51 -11.42 -18.53 -21.57
N LYS A 52 -11.90 -19.55 -22.30
CA LYS A 52 -11.11 -20.21 -23.32
C LYS A 52 -10.74 -19.31 -24.50
N SER A 53 -11.59 -18.34 -24.85
CA SER A 53 -11.27 -17.36 -25.90
C SER A 53 -10.32 -16.27 -25.41
N ILE A 54 -10.39 -15.87 -24.14
CA ILE A 54 -9.42 -14.98 -23.51
C ILE A 54 -8.01 -15.58 -23.56
N SER A 55 -7.87 -16.88 -23.33
CA SER A 55 -6.58 -17.58 -23.39
C SER A 55 -6.01 -17.75 -24.81
N LYS A 56 -6.82 -17.51 -25.86
CA LYS A 56 -6.46 -17.67 -27.28
C LYS A 56 -6.23 -16.35 -28.02
N LEU A 57 -5.78 -15.33 -27.33
CA LEU A 57 -5.38 -14.07 -27.96
C LEU A 57 -4.27 -14.29 -29.00
N SER A 58 -4.29 -13.50 -30.06
CA SER A 58 -3.16 -13.41 -31.00
C SER A 58 -1.91 -12.89 -30.29
N ASP A 59 -0.74 -13.13 -30.86
CA ASP A 59 0.51 -12.70 -30.23
C ASP A 59 0.59 -11.18 -30.10
N SER A 60 0.10 -10.41 -31.08
CA SER A 60 -0.03 -8.94 -30.99
C SER A 60 -0.96 -8.50 -29.86
N GLN A 61 -2.04 -9.22 -29.60
CA GLN A 61 -2.96 -8.91 -28.48
C GLN A 61 -2.34 -9.25 -27.13
N LYS A 62 -1.62 -10.36 -27.03
CA LYS A 62 -0.85 -10.71 -25.83
C LYS A 62 0.21 -9.66 -25.51
N GLU A 63 0.92 -9.18 -26.54
CA GLU A 63 1.91 -8.11 -26.39
C GLU A 63 1.27 -6.83 -25.84
N LYS A 64 0.12 -6.39 -26.38
CA LYS A 64 -0.63 -5.25 -25.85
C LYS A 64 -1.04 -5.44 -24.37
N VAL A 65 -1.46 -6.62 -23.97
CA VAL A 65 -1.78 -6.96 -22.57
C VAL A 65 -0.54 -6.85 -21.68
N LEU A 66 0.61 -7.34 -22.16
CA LEU A 66 1.87 -7.26 -21.43
C LEU A 66 2.34 -5.81 -21.25
N GLU A 67 2.31 -5.01 -22.33
CA GLU A 67 2.67 -3.59 -22.27
C GLU A 67 1.76 -2.81 -21.35
N LEU A 68 0.44 -3.00 -21.43
CA LEU A 68 -0.52 -2.38 -20.54
C LEU A 68 -0.27 -2.75 -19.07
N THR A 69 0.02 -4.03 -18.80
CA THR A 69 0.33 -4.52 -17.47
C THR A 69 1.65 -3.94 -16.94
N LYS A 70 2.67 -3.82 -17.81
CA LYS A 70 3.96 -3.20 -17.48
C LYS A 70 3.77 -1.73 -17.12
N LYS A 71 3.05 -0.98 -17.95
CA LYS A 71 2.75 0.43 -17.71
C LYS A 71 2.02 0.64 -16.39
N PHE A 72 0.99 -0.15 -16.12
CA PHE A 72 0.26 -0.08 -14.84
C PHE A 72 1.17 -0.28 -13.63
N ARG A 73 2.11 -1.23 -13.68
CA ARG A 73 3.10 -1.46 -12.62
C ARG A 73 4.04 -0.28 -12.41
N GLU A 74 4.53 0.29 -13.50
CA GLU A 74 5.43 1.44 -13.49
C GLU A 74 4.73 2.66 -12.92
N ASP A 75 3.48 2.91 -13.32
CA ASP A 75 2.66 3.99 -12.80
C ASP A 75 2.44 3.87 -11.28
N ILE A 76 2.09 2.68 -10.78
CA ILE A 76 1.94 2.42 -9.34
C ILE A 76 3.26 2.63 -8.59
N TYR A 77 4.36 2.11 -9.12
CA TYR A 77 5.67 2.29 -8.48
C TYR A 77 6.07 3.76 -8.39
N ASN A 78 5.87 4.51 -9.47
CA ASN A 78 6.19 5.93 -9.52
C ASN A 78 5.32 6.74 -8.55
N ASP A 79 4.03 6.44 -8.45
CA ASP A 79 3.16 7.08 -7.47
C ASP A 79 3.67 6.82 -6.04
N ILE A 80 3.95 5.56 -5.68
CA ILE A 80 4.50 5.22 -4.37
C ILE A 80 5.78 6.02 -4.10
N TYR A 81 6.68 6.10 -5.08
CA TYR A 81 7.94 6.84 -4.93
C TYR A 81 7.70 8.33 -4.64
N GLN A 82 6.77 8.99 -5.35
CA GLN A 82 6.44 10.40 -5.10
C GLN A 82 5.85 10.60 -3.70
N TYR A 83 4.94 9.76 -3.27
CA TYR A 83 4.36 9.86 -1.92
C TYR A 83 5.37 9.53 -0.81
N VAL A 84 6.35 8.68 -1.08
CA VAL A 84 7.48 8.42 -0.18
C VAL A 84 8.36 9.66 -0.04
N LEU A 85 8.64 10.37 -1.14
CA LEU A 85 9.37 11.65 -1.12
C LEU A 85 8.64 12.70 -0.28
N GLU A 86 7.33 12.86 -0.48
CA GLU A 86 6.52 13.80 0.31
C GLU A 86 6.49 13.42 1.80
N SER A 87 6.38 12.14 2.10
CA SER A 87 6.41 11.65 3.48
C SER A 87 7.75 11.88 4.15
N ASN A 88 8.86 11.73 3.42
CA ASN A 88 10.19 12.07 3.91
C ASN A 88 10.31 13.59 4.18
N LYS A 89 9.72 14.43 3.32
CA LYS A 89 9.68 15.88 3.53
C LYS A 89 8.91 16.27 4.79
N LEU A 90 7.78 15.62 5.07
CA LEU A 90 7.04 15.83 6.34
C LEU A 90 7.87 15.46 7.58
N SER A 91 8.76 14.47 7.46
CA SER A 91 9.69 14.17 8.55
C SER A 91 10.73 15.29 8.76
N LEU A 92 11.19 15.95 7.67
CA LEU A 92 12.01 17.16 7.74
C LEU A 92 11.33 18.26 8.52
N GLU A 93 10.13 18.62 8.07
CA GLU A 93 9.34 19.72 8.62
C GLU A 93 9.04 19.48 10.10
N LEU A 94 8.72 18.24 10.50
CA LEU A 94 8.52 17.88 11.90
C LEU A 94 9.78 18.17 12.75
N ASN A 95 10.95 17.72 12.32
CA ASN A 95 12.17 17.90 13.10
C ASN A 95 12.57 19.37 13.18
N ASP A 96 12.36 20.16 12.12
CA ASP A 96 12.55 21.61 12.11
C ASP A 96 11.62 22.31 13.10
N ASP A 97 10.33 21.98 13.08
CA ASP A 97 9.32 22.50 14.02
C ASP A 97 9.61 22.15 15.48
N LEU A 98 10.31 21.05 15.72
CA LEU A 98 10.75 20.62 17.06
C LEU A 98 12.08 21.28 17.47
N GLY A 99 12.75 21.98 16.55
CA GLY A 99 14.09 22.54 16.76
C GLY A 99 15.15 21.46 16.93
N TRP A 100 14.94 20.28 16.35
CA TRP A 100 15.87 19.15 16.42
C TRP A 100 16.76 19.08 15.20
N GLU A 101 18.02 18.70 15.41
CA GLU A 101 18.92 18.45 14.31
C GLU A 101 18.39 17.34 13.40
N TYR A 102 18.37 17.62 12.10
CA TYR A 102 17.77 16.73 11.11
C TYR A 102 18.83 16.13 10.19
N ILE A 103 18.71 14.83 9.98
CA ILE A 103 19.47 14.11 8.96
C ILE A 103 18.54 13.70 7.83
N SER A 104 18.60 14.44 6.72
CA SER A 104 17.83 14.13 5.53
C SER A 104 18.20 12.74 4.99
N MET A 105 17.19 11.95 4.68
CA MET A 105 17.43 10.79 3.82
C MET A 105 17.73 11.29 2.40
N THR A 106 18.90 10.93 1.90
CA THR A 106 19.31 11.23 0.53
C THR A 106 18.43 10.45 -0.47
N ASP A 107 18.42 10.90 -1.73
CA ASP A 107 17.74 10.18 -2.80
C ASP A 107 18.18 8.70 -2.90
N ASN A 108 19.45 8.42 -2.69
CA ASN A 108 19.96 7.05 -2.64
C ASN A 108 19.42 6.27 -1.45
N GLY A 109 19.34 6.89 -0.27
CA GLY A 109 18.73 6.26 0.91
C GLY A 109 17.25 5.95 0.71
N ILE A 110 16.51 6.82 0.02
CA ILE A 110 15.11 6.59 -0.34
C ILE A 110 14.99 5.43 -1.34
N LYS A 111 15.84 5.37 -2.37
CA LYS A 111 15.87 4.25 -3.32
C LYS A 111 16.19 2.93 -2.63
N GLU A 112 17.19 2.91 -1.75
CA GLU A 112 17.52 1.73 -0.95
C GLU A 112 16.35 1.30 -0.06
N TYR A 113 15.64 2.27 0.54
CA TYR A 113 14.43 1.98 1.30
C TYR A 113 13.36 1.29 0.45
N MET A 114 13.11 1.79 -0.76
CA MET A 114 12.15 1.22 -1.71
C MET A 114 12.53 -0.18 -2.20
N GLU A 115 13.80 -0.53 -2.19
CA GLU A 115 14.30 -1.83 -2.63
C GLU A 115 14.39 -2.87 -1.52
N ARG A 116 14.08 -2.51 -0.27
CA ARG A 116 14.06 -3.47 0.83
C ARG A 116 13.03 -4.56 0.63
N THR A 117 13.36 -5.72 1.20
CA THR A 117 12.43 -6.86 1.18
C THR A 117 11.51 -6.84 2.39
N TYR A 118 10.23 -7.11 2.12
CA TYR A 118 9.20 -7.38 3.12
C TYR A 118 8.62 -8.77 2.85
N GLY A 119 8.79 -9.69 3.78
CA GLY A 119 8.38 -11.08 3.57
C GLY A 119 9.15 -11.79 2.44
N GLY A 120 10.41 -11.37 2.19
CA GLY A 120 11.26 -11.95 1.15
C GLY A 120 11.09 -11.32 -0.25
N GLU A 121 10.16 -10.38 -0.45
CA GLU A 121 9.94 -9.71 -1.72
C GLU A 121 10.24 -8.21 -1.65
N THR A 122 10.88 -7.66 -2.67
CA THR A 122 11.07 -6.20 -2.84
C THR A 122 9.75 -5.53 -3.16
N THR A 123 9.68 -4.20 -2.98
CA THR A 123 8.49 -3.42 -3.36
C THR A 123 8.10 -3.66 -4.82
N LYS A 124 9.06 -3.66 -5.75
CA LYS A 124 8.82 -3.96 -7.17
C LYS A 124 8.22 -5.36 -7.39
N GLN A 125 8.76 -6.38 -6.70
CA GLN A 125 8.25 -7.75 -6.80
C GLN A 125 6.82 -7.85 -6.26
N ARG A 126 6.54 -7.21 -5.11
CA ARG A 126 5.20 -7.18 -4.51
C ARG A 126 4.19 -6.47 -5.42
N ILE A 127 4.56 -5.35 -6.04
CA ILE A 127 3.72 -4.65 -7.02
C ILE A 127 3.46 -5.57 -8.22
N ASN A 128 4.50 -6.21 -8.77
CA ASN A 128 4.37 -7.14 -9.89
C ASN A 128 3.41 -8.29 -9.58
N THR A 129 3.58 -8.95 -8.44
CA THR A 129 2.72 -10.04 -7.98
C THR A 129 1.25 -9.57 -7.90
N ASN A 130 1.00 -8.40 -7.34
CA ASN A 130 -0.36 -7.93 -7.09
C ASN A 130 -1.04 -7.32 -8.32
N THR A 131 -0.30 -6.70 -9.23
CA THR A 131 -0.84 -6.27 -10.53
C THR A 131 -1.21 -7.46 -11.41
N ASN A 132 -0.43 -8.54 -11.40
CA ASN A 132 -0.78 -9.79 -12.09
C ASN A 132 -2.02 -10.45 -11.48
N ARG A 133 -2.16 -10.44 -10.15
CA ARG A 133 -3.38 -10.92 -9.47
C ARG A 133 -4.60 -10.10 -9.86
N PHE A 134 -4.47 -8.77 -9.89
CA PHE A 134 -5.56 -7.90 -10.31
C PHE A 134 -5.96 -8.15 -11.77
N ARG A 135 -4.99 -8.32 -12.68
CA ARG A 135 -5.27 -8.72 -14.05
C ARG A 135 -6.08 -10.02 -14.11
N ALA A 136 -5.66 -11.06 -13.40
CA ALA A 136 -6.38 -12.33 -13.35
C ALA A 136 -7.82 -12.17 -12.80
N VAL A 137 -8.03 -11.28 -11.83
CA VAL A 137 -9.37 -10.96 -11.31
C VAL A 137 -10.24 -10.33 -12.39
N VAL A 138 -9.72 -9.38 -13.18
CA VAL A 138 -10.43 -8.78 -14.32
C VAL A 138 -10.83 -9.84 -15.34
N GLU A 139 -9.90 -10.73 -15.70
CA GLU A 139 -10.16 -11.83 -16.64
C GLU A 139 -11.26 -12.78 -16.15
N VAL A 140 -11.24 -13.14 -14.86
CA VAL A 140 -12.26 -14.02 -14.26
C VAL A 140 -13.64 -13.34 -14.24
N TYR A 141 -13.72 -12.06 -13.86
CA TYR A 141 -14.99 -11.35 -13.87
C TYR A 141 -15.53 -11.12 -15.27
N LEU A 142 -14.66 -10.87 -16.26
CA LEU A 142 -15.08 -10.83 -17.65
C LEU A 142 -15.66 -12.17 -18.09
N ALA A 143 -14.96 -13.27 -17.86
CA ALA A 143 -15.42 -14.58 -18.23
C ALA A 143 -16.79 -14.92 -17.62
N ASN A 144 -16.96 -14.65 -16.33
CA ASN A 144 -18.23 -14.86 -15.62
C ASN A 144 -19.35 -13.97 -16.15
N THR A 145 -19.04 -12.72 -16.51
CA THR A 145 -20.05 -11.81 -17.08
C THR A 145 -20.45 -12.26 -18.48
N LEU A 146 -19.52 -12.67 -19.33
CA LEU A 146 -19.82 -13.20 -20.66
C LEU A 146 -20.70 -14.48 -20.61
N LEU A 147 -20.57 -15.30 -19.57
CA LEU A 147 -21.41 -16.49 -19.38
C LEU A 147 -22.82 -16.15 -18.91
N SER A 148 -23.00 -15.06 -18.16
CA SER A 148 -24.27 -14.68 -17.53
C SER A 148 -25.07 -13.66 -18.37
N THR A 149 -24.44 -12.91 -19.26
CA THR A 149 -25.11 -11.88 -20.05
C THR A 149 -25.47 -12.35 -21.46
N LYS A 150 -26.61 -11.86 -21.95
CA LYS A 150 -27.07 -12.09 -23.34
C LYS A 150 -26.74 -10.90 -24.26
N THR A 151 -26.12 -9.84 -23.73
CA THR A 151 -25.79 -8.66 -24.52
C THR A 151 -24.43 -8.80 -25.20
N ASN A 152 -24.31 -8.27 -26.41
CA ASN A 152 -23.03 -8.09 -27.11
C ASN A 152 -22.53 -6.63 -27.02
N ASN A 153 -23.19 -5.78 -26.21
CA ASN A 153 -22.78 -4.39 -26.05
C ASN A 153 -21.55 -4.33 -25.13
N ILE A 154 -20.42 -3.90 -25.72
CA ILE A 154 -19.10 -3.84 -25.05
C ILE A 154 -19.17 -2.92 -23.81
N GLU A 155 -19.83 -1.78 -23.91
CA GLU A 155 -19.94 -0.81 -22.81
C GLU A 155 -20.69 -1.41 -21.62
N LYS A 156 -21.85 -2.01 -21.86
CA LYS A 156 -22.63 -2.69 -20.82
C LYS A 156 -21.87 -3.83 -20.14
N ILE A 157 -21.11 -4.62 -20.92
CA ILE A 157 -20.26 -5.69 -20.37
C ILE A 157 -19.17 -5.08 -19.51
N THR A 158 -18.51 -4.01 -19.98
CA THR A 158 -17.44 -3.32 -19.25
C THR A 158 -17.96 -2.77 -17.92
N ASP A 159 -19.10 -2.09 -17.92
CA ASP A 159 -19.70 -1.51 -16.71
C ASP A 159 -20.08 -2.59 -15.70
N GLU A 160 -20.65 -3.72 -16.16
CA GLU A 160 -21.01 -4.82 -15.27
C GLU A 160 -19.77 -5.47 -14.64
N VAL A 161 -18.68 -5.65 -15.40
CA VAL A 161 -17.42 -6.16 -14.88
C VAL A 161 -16.81 -5.19 -13.89
N GLN A 162 -16.76 -3.89 -14.21
CA GLN A 162 -16.28 -2.84 -13.31
C GLN A 162 -17.05 -2.86 -11.98
N LYS A 163 -18.38 -2.89 -12.04
CA LYS A 163 -19.23 -2.95 -10.85
C LYS A 163 -18.91 -4.19 -9.99
N LYS A 164 -18.71 -5.35 -10.59
CA LYS A 164 -18.34 -6.58 -9.87
C LYS A 164 -16.96 -6.45 -9.21
N ILE A 165 -15.97 -5.89 -9.91
CA ILE A 165 -14.63 -5.65 -9.37
C ILE A 165 -14.72 -4.74 -8.13
N TRP A 166 -15.36 -3.58 -8.26
CA TRP A 166 -15.37 -2.57 -7.20
C TRP A 166 -16.23 -2.95 -6.01
N ASN A 167 -17.33 -3.67 -6.20
CA ASN A 167 -18.11 -4.20 -5.08
C ASN A 167 -17.30 -5.17 -4.21
N ASN A 168 -16.40 -5.95 -4.80
CA ASN A 168 -15.53 -6.85 -4.05
C ASN A 168 -14.34 -6.16 -3.39
N ILE A 169 -13.81 -5.08 -3.99
CA ILE A 169 -12.73 -4.27 -3.39
C ILE A 169 -13.26 -3.44 -2.22
N SER A 170 -14.47 -2.95 -2.33
CA SER A 170 -15.10 -2.08 -1.32
C SER A 170 -15.56 -2.84 -0.07
N SER A 171 -15.56 -4.17 -0.09
CA SER A 171 -15.81 -4.96 1.13
C SER A 171 -14.60 -4.89 2.04
N PRO A 172 -14.60 -4.04 3.09
CA PRO A 172 -13.49 -3.98 4.02
C PRO A 172 -13.55 -5.21 4.90
N TYR A 173 -12.89 -6.28 4.51
CA TYR A 173 -12.52 -7.28 5.49
C TYR A 173 -11.55 -6.61 6.47
N ASN A 174 -12.08 -6.19 7.58
CA ASN A 174 -11.34 -5.63 8.68
C ASN A 174 -10.54 -6.79 9.31
N VAL A 175 -9.31 -7.01 8.82
CA VAL A 175 -8.41 -8.07 9.31
C VAL A 175 -8.17 -7.95 10.81
N SER A 176 -8.32 -6.74 11.38
CA SER A 176 -8.19 -6.48 12.82
C SER A 176 -9.20 -7.23 13.69
N PHE A 177 -10.30 -7.71 13.14
CA PHE A 177 -11.31 -8.50 13.87
C PHE A 177 -11.14 -10.02 13.73
N ILE A 178 -10.18 -10.48 12.93
CA ILE A 178 -9.99 -11.90 12.72
C ILE A 178 -9.01 -12.43 13.77
N PRO A 179 -9.43 -13.38 14.62
CA PRO A 179 -8.54 -14.00 15.58
C PRO A 179 -7.28 -14.55 14.90
N PRO A 180 -6.09 -14.47 15.54
CA PRO A 180 -4.83 -14.93 14.96
C PRO A 180 -4.89 -16.37 14.41
N SER A 181 -5.63 -17.26 15.04
CA SER A 181 -5.90 -18.62 14.58
C SER A 181 -6.65 -18.71 13.24
N LYS A 182 -7.43 -17.68 12.91
CA LYS A 182 -8.20 -17.60 11.66
C LYS A 182 -7.53 -16.72 10.60
N GLN A 183 -6.56 -15.88 10.97
CA GLN A 183 -5.83 -15.00 10.03
C GLN A 183 -5.14 -15.77 8.91
N LYS A 184 -4.64 -16.99 9.15
CA LYS A 184 -4.07 -17.87 8.12
C LYS A 184 -5.06 -18.23 7.01
N HIS A 185 -6.33 -18.38 7.34
CA HIS A 185 -7.37 -18.71 6.36
C HIS A 185 -7.87 -17.46 5.60
N TYR A 186 -8.03 -16.35 6.28
CA TYR A 186 -8.50 -15.10 5.69
C TYR A 186 -7.40 -14.32 4.97
N GLY A 187 -6.15 -14.46 5.37
CA GLY A 187 -4.99 -13.92 4.65
C GLY A 187 -4.90 -14.40 3.20
N ARG A 188 -5.38 -15.60 2.90
CA ARG A 188 -5.51 -16.10 1.52
C ARG A 188 -6.67 -15.45 0.75
N GLY A 189 -7.78 -15.13 1.39
CA GLY A 189 -8.92 -14.41 0.78
C GLY A 189 -8.60 -12.94 0.47
N TYR A 190 -7.80 -12.29 1.31
CA TYR A 190 -7.30 -10.93 1.08
C TYR A 190 -6.37 -10.82 -0.13
N ALA A 191 -5.68 -11.91 -0.46
CA ALA A 191 -4.76 -11.97 -1.57
C ALA A 191 -5.46 -12.08 -2.95
N THR A 192 -6.78 -12.26 -3.00
CA THR A 192 -7.48 -12.55 -4.26
C THR A 192 -7.65 -11.35 -5.15
N ASN A 193 -7.63 -10.14 -4.57
CA ASN A 193 -7.87 -8.96 -5.37
C ASN A 193 -6.64 -8.05 -5.43
N GLY A 194 -5.61 -8.22 -6.01
CA GLY A 194 -4.33 -7.47 -6.03
C GLY A 194 -4.38 -6.00 -5.57
N ILE A 195 -5.48 -5.26 -5.78
CA ILE A 195 -5.61 -3.84 -5.42
C ILE A 195 -5.57 -3.62 -3.91
N SER A 196 -6.26 -4.43 -3.11
CA SER A 196 -6.19 -4.30 -1.64
C SER A 196 -4.77 -4.50 -1.12
N GLN A 197 -3.98 -5.34 -1.77
CA GLN A 197 -2.59 -5.55 -1.41
C GLN A 197 -1.70 -4.39 -1.88
N LEU A 198 -1.99 -3.76 -3.01
CA LEU A 198 -1.31 -2.53 -3.42
C LEU A 198 -1.52 -1.44 -2.37
N TYR A 199 -2.75 -1.23 -1.88
CA TYR A 199 -3.03 -0.28 -0.80
C TYR A 199 -2.22 -0.56 0.48
N VAL A 200 -2.01 -1.84 0.83
CA VAL A 200 -1.16 -2.22 1.96
C VAL A 200 0.30 -1.84 1.71
N ILE A 201 0.82 -2.10 0.51
CA ILE A 201 2.20 -1.76 0.13
C ILE A 201 2.40 -0.25 0.20
N GLU A 202 1.49 0.53 -0.38
CA GLU A 202 1.51 1.99 -0.38
C GLU A 202 1.57 2.55 1.04
N GLN A 203 0.66 2.09 1.89
CA GLN A 203 0.60 2.52 3.27
C GLN A 203 1.88 2.17 4.04
N GLN A 204 2.41 0.95 3.84
CA GLN A 204 3.65 0.51 4.48
C GLN A 204 4.84 1.36 4.04
N MET A 205 4.94 1.69 2.75
CA MET A 205 6.06 2.47 2.23
C MET A 205 6.01 3.91 2.74
N ILE A 206 4.85 4.56 2.71
CA ILE A 206 4.68 5.96 3.10
C ILE A 206 4.88 6.16 4.61
N LEU A 207 4.23 5.34 5.44
CA LEU A 207 4.38 5.42 6.90
C LEU A 207 5.77 4.97 7.36
N GLY A 208 6.31 3.97 6.71
CA GLY A 208 7.60 3.41 7.09
C GLY A 208 8.75 4.38 6.83
N ILE A 209 8.75 5.11 5.70
CA ILE A 209 9.80 6.11 5.41
C ILE A 209 9.75 7.27 6.40
N PHE A 210 8.56 7.75 6.77
CA PHE A 210 8.40 8.79 7.78
C PHE A 210 9.02 8.37 9.12
N ASN A 211 8.69 7.17 9.58
CA ASN A 211 9.21 6.65 10.83
C ASN A 211 10.73 6.44 10.78
N GLU A 212 11.25 5.99 9.67
CA GLU A 212 12.68 5.78 9.51
C GLU A 212 13.47 7.07 9.44
N ALA A 213 12.99 8.07 8.69
CA ALA A 213 13.61 9.37 8.59
C ALA A 213 13.67 10.06 9.97
N ASN A 214 12.57 10.00 10.73
CA ASN A 214 12.52 10.51 12.10
C ASN A 214 13.50 9.77 13.02
N TYR A 215 13.54 8.45 12.98
CA TYR A 215 14.50 7.68 13.77
C TYR A 215 15.96 8.04 13.45
N ASN A 216 16.29 8.24 12.17
CA ASN A 216 17.62 8.63 11.75
C ASN A 216 18.04 9.99 12.31
N SER A 217 17.11 10.93 12.45
CA SER A 217 17.33 12.22 13.10
C SER A 217 17.47 12.06 14.61
N TRP A 218 16.52 11.41 15.26
CA TRP A 218 16.46 11.32 16.73
C TRP A 218 17.59 10.55 17.37
N LYS A 219 18.12 9.50 16.70
CA LYS A 219 19.24 8.70 17.24
C LYS A 219 20.53 9.50 17.47
N ASN A 220 20.64 10.68 16.87
CA ASN A 220 21.80 11.56 17.03
C ASN A 220 21.56 12.67 18.06
N ILE A 221 20.34 12.82 18.59
CA ILE A 221 20.05 13.78 19.64
C ILE A 221 20.69 13.30 20.96
N PRO A 222 21.39 14.17 21.70
CA PRO A 222 21.95 13.82 23.01
C PRO A 222 20.91 13.19 23.93
N ASN A 223 21.34 12.18 24.68
CA ASN A 223 20.46 11.41 25.60
C ASN A 223 19.37 10.58 24.94
N PHE A 224 19.36 10.40 23.63
CA PHE A 224 18.44 9.48 22.99
C PHE A 224 18.62 8.05 23.56
N LYS A 225 17.55 7.51 24.12
CA LYS A 225 17.51 6.17 24.73
C LYS A 225 16.95 5.12 23.76
N GLY A 226 16.10 5.54 22.85
CA GLY A 226 15.38 4.68 21.95
C GLY A 226 14.04 5.28 21.53
N TRP A 227 13.17 4.45 21.01
CA TRP A 227 11.84 4.86 20.58
C TRP A 227 10.75 3.94 21.14
N ARG A 228 9.54 4.46 21.18
CA ARG A 228 8.30 3.75 21.51
C ARG A 228 7.27 3.95 20.44
N THR A 229 6.24 3.13 20.49
CA THR A 229 5.06 3.31 19.66
C THR A 229 3.88 3.82 20.46
N ALA A 230 3.08 4.70 19.85
CA ALA A 230 1.74 5.02 20.31
C ALA A 230 0.72 4.40 19.37
N VAL A 231 -0.24 3.71 19.95
CA VAL A 231 -1.33 3.07 19.19
C VAL A 231 -2.39 4.09 18.87
N THR A 232 -2.65 4.34 17.58
CA THR A 232 -3.64 5.33 17.13
C THR A 232 -4.90 4.71 16.53
N SER A 233 -4.95 3.39 16.43
CA SER A 233 -6.13 2.67 15.96
C SER A 233 -7.21 2.62 17.03
N LYS A 234 -8.48 2.79 16.65
CA LYS A 234 -9.63 2.56 17.56
C LYS A 234 -9.73 1.09 18.00
N ASN A 235 -9.25 0.18 17.19
CA ASN A 235 -9.24 -1.27 17.43
C ASN A 235 -7.83 -1.81 17.19
N PRO A 236 -6.89 -1.60 18.12
CA PRO A 236 -5.52 -2.09 17.96
C PRO A 236 -5.47 -3.61 18.10
N CYS A 237 -4.54 -4.23 17.39
CA CYS A 237 -4.25 -5.64 17.65
C CYS A 237 -3.43 -5.79 18.93
N GLN A 238 -3.49 -6.98 19.55
CA GLN A 238 -2.78 -7.26 20.81
C GLN A 238 -1.27 -6.99 20.69
N PHE A 239 -0.67 -7.35 19.56
CA PHE A 239 0.75 -7.10 19.31
C PHE A 239 1.10 -5.60 19.41
N CYS A 240 0.31 -4.72 18.79
CA CYS A 240 0.54 -3.26 18.88
C CYS A 240 0.33 -2.74 20.32
N ILE A 241 -0.62 -3.30 21.07
CA ILE A 241 -0.83 -2.96 22.48
C ILE A 241 0.40 -3.32 23.30
N ASP A 242 0.96 -4.50 23.09
CA ASP A 242 2.12 -4.99 23.85
C ASP A 242 3.39 -4.19 23.50
N GLU A 243 3.58 -3.87 22.21
CA GLU A 243 4.77 -3.15 21.74
C GLU A 243 4.82 -1.68 22.20
N GLN A 244 3.69 -1.03 22.52
CA GLN A 244 3.69 0.38 22.99
C GLN A 244 4.41 0.58 24.34
N TYR A 245 4.56 -0.48 25.13
CA TYR A 245 5.25 -0.42 26.44
C TYR A 245 6.76 -0.64 26.34
N ARG A 246 7.25 -1.10 25.20
CA ARG A 246 8.67 -1.39 24.98
C ARG A 246 9.43 -0.18 24.52
N ILE A 247 10.67 -0.01 24.99
CA ILE A 247 11.64 0.90 24.40
C ILE A 247 12.48 0.09 23.43
N HIS A 248 12.46 0.48 22.19
CA HIS A 248 13.23 -0.12 21.11
C HIS A 248 14.47 0.71 20.86
N THR A 249 15.61 0.05 20.65
CA THR A 249 16.90 0.68 20.37
C THR A 249 17.37 0.40 18.93
N ASP A 250 16.77 -0.57 18.29
CA ASP A 250 17.05 -0.94 16.91
C ASP A 250 16.27 -0.08 15.92
N ARG A 251 16.59 -0.24 14.64
CA ARG A 251 15.93 0.44 13.54
C ARG A 251 14.43 0.09 13.52
N PRO A 252 13.54 1.08 13.34
CA PRO A 252 12.11 0.84 13.29
C PRO A 252 11.72 -0.15 12.20
N LYS A 253 10.93 -1.14 12.55
CA LYS A 253 10.29 -2.10 11.63
C LYS A 253 8.82 -1.77 11.41
N LEU A 254 8.47 -0.50 11.52
CA LEU A 254 7.11 -0.01 11.32
C LEU A 254 6.83 0.20 9.81
N PRO A 255 5.60 -0.07 9.40
CA PRO A 255 4.51 -0.67 10.20
C PRO A 255 4.78 -2.13 10.54
N PHE A 256 4.46 -2.56 11.75
CA PHE A 256 4.72 -3.93 12.23
C PHE A 256 3.99 -5.01 11.41
N HIS A 257 2.83 -4.67 10.87
CA HIS A 257 1.98 -5.56 10.08
C HIS A 257 1.12 -4.75 9.10
N ALA A 258 0.47 -5.41 8.18
CA ALA A 258 -0.52 -4.80 7.31
C ALA A 258 -1.58 -4.04 8.13
N HIS A 259 -1.91 -2.81 7.72
CA HIS A 259 -2.84 -1.91 8.41
C HIS A 259 -2.40 -1.43 9.82
N CYS A 260 -1.13 -1.60 10.19
CA CYS A 260 -0.59 -0.98 11.38
C CYS A 260 -0.57 0.55 11.23
N LEU A 261 -1.13 1.24 12.23
CA LEU A 261 -1.22 2.69 12.27
C LEU A 261 -0.48 3.27 13.49
N CYS A 262 0.46 2.53 14.06
CA CYS A 262 1.24 2.97 15.21
C CYS A 262 2.17 4.11 14.85
N ILE A 263 2.24 5.11 15.72
CA ILE A 263 3.16 6.25 15.63
C ILE A 263 4.44 5.92 16.37
N LEU A 264 5.56 6.34 15.80
CA LEU A 264 6.86 6.32 16.46
C LEU A 264 7.06 7.65 17.22
N TYR A 265 7.60 7.59 18.43
CA TYR A 265 8.08 8.75 19.15
C TYR A 265 9.37 8.44 19.93
N PRO A 266 10.27 9.44 20.11
CA PRO A 266 11.55 9.22 20.78
C PRO A 266 11.39 9.14 22.28
N VAL A 267 12.33 8.44 22.91
CA VAL A 267 12.51 8.37 24.36
C VAL A 267 13.92 8.85 24.69
N PHE A 268 14.04 9.78 25.62
CA PHE A 268 15.32 10.32 26.09
C PHE A 268 15.58 9.89 27.53
N ASN A 269 16.87 9.79 27.93
CA ASN A 269 17.24 9.65 29.32
C ASN A 269 16.92 10.96 30.03
N THR A 270 16.41 10.86 31.26
CA THR A 270 16.20 11.99 32.18
C THR A 270 17.50 12.44 32.79
#